data_8ec2131cce4e1a0b42ea490794a0410b
#
_entry.id   8ec2131cce4e1a0b42ea490794a0410b
#
_cell.length_a   1.000
_cell.length_b   1.000
_cell.length_c   1.000
_cell.angle_alpha   90.00
_cell.angle_beta   90.00
_cell.angle_gamma   90.00
#
_symmetry.space_group_name_H-M   'P 1'
#
loop_
_entity.id
_entity.type
_entity.pdbx_description
1 polymer ?
#
loop_
_entity_poly.entity_id
_entity_poly.type
_entity_poly.pdbx_seq_one_letter_code
_entity_poly.pdbx_strand_id
1 'polypeptide(L)'
;DRPKIASALKIEMNKQNRELPCFIQVNTGDEPQKAGIAPTEVGDFLAYCRTDVRLNICGLMCIPPIDEEAAMHFALLKSLTERFALPQLSMGMSGDFEEAISFGATHIRVGSALFGSRL
;
A
#
# COMPACT_ATOMS: atom_id res chain seq x y z
N ASP A 1 5.63 -5.52 2.01
CA ASP A 1 5.34 -6.17 0.72
C ASP A 1 6.12 -7.47 0.49
N ARG A 2 6.95 -7.89 1.44
CA ARG A 2 7.76 -9.11 1.34
C ARG A 2 7.70 -9.86 2.66
N PRO A 3 7.69 -11.22 2.62
CA PRO A 3 7.63 -12.02 3.84
C PRO A 3 8.76 -11.72 4.83
N LYS A 4 9.97 -11.53 4.32
CA LYS A 4 11.13 -11.23 5.17
C LYS A 4 10.96 -9.91 5.92
N ILE A 5 10.44 -8.88 5.26
CA ILE A 5 10.20 -7.58 5.88
C ILE A 5 9.04 -7.68 6.88
N ALA A 6 7.98 -8.39 6.54
CA ALA A 6 6.85 -8.59 7.44
C ALA A 6 7.32 -9.25 8.76
N SER A 7 8.12 -10.30 8.66
CA SER A 7 8.67 -10.97 9.83
C SER A 7 9.58 -10.06 10.66
N ALA A 8 10.45 -9.29 9.98
CA ALA A 8 11.36 -8.37 10.67
C ALA A 8 10.61 -7.27 11.42
N LEU A 9 9.54 -6.73 10.80
CA LEU A 9 8.68 -5.73 11.45
C LEU A 9 8.04 -6.29 12.70
N LYS A 10 7.51 -7.50 12.64
CA LYS A 10 6.86 -8.12 13.80
C LYS A 10 7.86 -8.35 14.95
N ILE A 11 9.05 -8.79 14.63
CA ILE A 11 10.11 -8.98 15.64
C ILE A 11 10.41 -7.65 16.31
N GLU A 12 10.56 -6.58 15.55
CA GLU A 12 10.88 -5.26 16.11
C GLU A 12 9.71 -4.70 16.92
N MET A 13 8.48 -4.87 16.48
CA MET A 13 7.29 -4.47 17.23
C MET A 13 7.23 -5.17 18.58
N ASN A 14 7.53 -6.46 18.60
CA ASN A 14 7.56 -7.23 19.86
C ASN A 14 8.65 -6.73 20.80
N LYS A 15 9.84 -6.42 20.28
CA LYS A 15 10.94 -5.86 21.07
C LYS A 15 10.56 -4.54 21.72
N GLN A 16 9.83 -3.68 21.02
CA GLN A 16 9.43 -2.37 21.50
C GLN A 16 8.08 -2.39 22.21
N ASN A 17 7.43 -3.55 22.31
CA ASN A 17 6.10 -3.72 22.88
C ASN A 17 5.09 -2.76 22.25
N ARG A 18 5.10 -2.67 20.90
CA ARG A 18 4.21 -1.80 20.13
C ARG A 18 3.53 -2.60 19.05
N GLU A 19 2.26 -2.25 18.79
CA GLU A 19 1.53 -2.73 17.63
C GLU A 19 1.23 -1.55 16.72
N LEU A 20 1.64 -1.66 15.46
CA LEU A 20 1.40 -0.62 14.46
C LEU A 20 0.52 -1.19 13.36
N PRO A 21 -0.53 -0.44 12.96
CA PRO A 21 -1.28 -0.82 11.76
C PRO A 21 -0.37 -0.71 10.54
N CYS A 22 -0.49 -1.70 9.65
CA CYS A 22 0.37 -1.79 8.48
C CYS A 22 -0.44 -1.81 7.20
N PHE A 23 0.16 -1.32 6.12
CA PHE A 23 -0.38 -1.43 4.76
C PHE A 23 0.44 -2.43 3.97
N ILE A 24 -0.22 -3.16 3.09
CA ILE A 24 0.46 -3.97 2.08
C ILE A 24 0.63 -3.13 0.83
N GLN A 25 1.88 -2.99 0.37
CA GLN A 25 2.15 -2.32 -0.89
C GLN A 25 1.88 -3.26 -2.05
N VAL A 26 1.06 -2.82 -2.99
CA VAL A 26 0.68 -3.55 -4.19
C VAL A 26 1.36 -2.93 -5.40
N ASN A 27 1.99 -3.77 -6.20
CA ASN A 27 2.58 -3.37 -7.47
C ASN A 27 1.48 -3.40 -8.54
N THR A 28 0.72 -2.31 -8.62
CA THR A 28 -0.45 -2.23 -9.51
C THR A 28 -0.09 -2.23 -10.98
N GLY A 29 1.10 -1.81 -11.34
CA GLY A 29 1.60 -1.85 -12.71
C GLY A 29 2.24 -3.17 -13.09
N ASP A 30 2.38 -4.09 -12.13
CA ASP A 30 3.01 -5.39 -12.31
C ASP A 30 4.40 -5.28 -12.95
N GLU A 31 5.17 -4.30 -12.49
CA GLU A 31 6.51 -4.05 -13.01
C GLU A 31 7.55 -4.86 -12.21
N PRO A 32 8.35 -5.73 -12.86
CA PRO A 32 9.27 -6.62 -12.13
C PRO A 32 10.30 -5.91 -11.25
N GLN A 33 10.69 -4.69 -11.63
CA GLN A 33 11.72 -3.93 -10.91
C GLN A 33 11.17 -3.06 -9.78
N LYS A 34 9.84 -2.99 -9.63
CA LYS A 34 9.21 -2.16 -8.62
C LYS A 34 8.90 -2.96 -7.36
N ALA A 35 8.84 -2.25 -6.22
CA ALA A 35 8.40 -2.84 -4.96
C ALA A 35 6.90 -3.11 -4.99
N GLY A 36 6.47 -3.98 -4.11
CA GLY A 36 5.05 -4.30 -3.97
C GLY A 36 4.73 -5.74 -4.37
N ILE A 37 3.64 -6.24 -3.82
CA ILE A 37 3.13 -7.58 -4.13
C ILE A 37 2.30 -7.48 -5.42
N ALA A 38 2.41 -8.48 -6.30
CA ALA A 38 1.57 -8.54 -7.48
C ALA A 38 0.09 -8.58 -7.08
N PRO A 39 -0.80 -7.93 -7.85
CA PRO A 39 -2.23 -7.92 -7.51
C PRO A 39 -2.84 -9.30 -7.28
N THR A 40 -2.39 -10.30 -8.03
CA THR A 40 -2.87 -11.68 -7.90
C THR A 40 -2.38 -12.39 -6.63
N GLU A 41 -1.36 -11.86 -5.98
CA GLU A 41 -0.75 -12.45 -4.78
C GLU A 41 -1.22 -11.79 -3.48
N VAL A 42 -2.05 -10.76 -3.57
CA VAL A 42 -2.48 -10.00 -2.39
C VAL A 42 -3.20 -10.88 -1.37
N GLY A 43 -4.10 -11.76 -1.83
CA GLY A 43 -4.86 -12.64 -0.94
C GLY A 43 -3.96 -13.53 -0.11
N ASP A 44 -3.03 -14.22 -0.76
CA ASP A 44 -2.11 -15.14 -0.08
C ASP A 44 -1.18 -14.40 0.87
N PHE A 45 -0.66 -13.26 0.44
CA PHE A 45 0.23 -12.46 1.29
C PHE A 45 -0.51 -11.87 2.50
N LEU A 46 -1.75 -11.42 2.30
CA LEU A 46 -2.58 -10.92 3.39
C LEU A 46 -2.81 -12.02 4.44
N ALA A 47 -3.14 -13.23 3.98
CA ALA A 47 -3.31 -14.36 4.89
C ALA A 47 -2.02 -14.66 5.65
N TYR A 48 -0.89 -14.66 4.97
CA TYR A 48 0.42 -14.86 5.60
C TYR A 48 0.69 -13.80 6.68
N CYS A 49 0.47 -12.53 6.36
CA CYS A 49 0.69 -11.44 7.30
C CYS A 49 -0.22 -11.54 8.53
N ARG A 50 -1.47 -11.95 8.34
CA ARG A 50 -2.44 -12.03 9.44
C ARG A 50 -2.27 -13.26 10.31
N THR A 51 -2.05 -14.43 9.70
CA THR A 51 -2.04 -15.70 10.43
C THR A 51 -0.65 -16.13 10.87
N ASP A 52 0.34 -16.03 10.00
CA ASP A 52 1.70 -16.50 10.29
C ASP A 52 2.50 -15.44 11.06
N VAL A 53 2.46 -14.19 10.61
CA VAL A 53 3.23 -13.11 11.20
C VAL A 53 2.42 -12.35 12.27
N ARG A 54 1.10 -12.36 12.17
CA ARG A 54 0.17 -11.68 13.08
C ARG A 54 0.33 -10.17 13.08
N LEU A 55 0.48 -9.60 11.89
CA LEU A 55 0.45 -8.15 11.71
C LEU A 55 -0.98 -7.65 11.61
N ASN A 56 -1.20 -6.44 12.10
CA ASN A 56 -2.48 -5.75 11.90
C ASN A 56 -2.46 -5.06 10.54
N ILE A 57 -3.03 -5.70 9.54
CA ILE A 57 -3.12 -5.12 8.20
C ILE A 57 -4.41 -4.33 8.09
N CYS A 58 -4.31 -3.03 7.90
CA CYS A 58 -5.46 -2.12 7.85
C CYS A 58 -5.83 -1.68 6.45
N GLY A 59 -4.95 -1.88 5.45
CA GLY A 59 -5.22 -1.41 4.11
C GLY A 59 -4.17 -1.79 3.10
N LEU A 60 -4.37 -1.31 1.89
CA LEU A 60 -3.44 -1.47 0.78
C LEU A 60 -2.87 -0.11 0.36
N MET A 61 -1.71 -0.14 -0.25
CA MET A 61 -1.02 1.05 -0.72
C MET A 61 -0.46 0.80 -2.11
N CYS A 62 -0.46 1.81 -2.96
CA CYS A 62 0.22 1.73 -4.25
C CYS A 62 0.89 3.05 -4.62
N ILE A 63 1.89 2.92 -5.50
CA ILE A 63 2.52 4.04 -6.19
C ILE A 63 2.42 3.69 -7.69
N PRO A 64 1.46 4.29 -8.42
CA PRO A 64 1.30 3.96 -9.83
C PRO A 64 2.55 4.30 -10.65
N PRO A 65 2.74 3.60 -11.80
CA PRO A 65 3.79 3.99 -12.74
C PRO A 65 3.59 5.42 -13.21
N ILE A 66 4.70 6.15 -13.33
CA ILE A 66 4.66 7.58 -13.66
C ILE A 66 4.18 7.85 -15.09
N ASP A 67 4.31 6.88 -15.98
CA ASP A 67 3.97 6.98 -17.40
C ASP A 67 2.62 6.38 -17.74
N GLU A 68 1.81 6.00 -16.75
CA GLU A 68 0.48 5.45 -16.95
C GLU A 68 -0.56 6.31 -16.24
N GLU A 69 -1.82 6.16 -16.65
CA GLU A 69 -2.91 6.87 -15.98
C GLU A 69 -3.13 6.33 -14.57
N ALA A 70 -2.99 7.21 -13.60
CA ALA A 70 -3.13 6.85 -12.19
C ALA A 70 -4.53 6.31 -11.86
N ALA A 71 -5.56 6.80 -12.56
CA ALA A 71 -6.95 6.39 -12.31
C ALA A 71 -7.16 4.88 -12.37
N MET A 72 -6.55 4.22 -13.36
CA MET A 72 -6.66 2.76 -13.51
C MET A 72 -6.09 2.03 -12.29
N HIS A 73 -4.95 2.52 -11.78
CA HIS A 73 -4.28 1.92 -10.62
C HIS A 73 -5.06 2.18 -9.34
N PHE A 74 -5.63 3.37 -9.19
CA PHE A 74 -6.47 3.70 -8.04
C PHE A 74 -7.73 2.84 -8.02
N ALA A 75 -8.36 2.66 -9.18
CA ALA A 75 -9.55 1.81 -9.29
C ALA A 75 -9.23 0.35 -8.95
N LEU A 76 -8.09 -0.16 -9.42
CA LEU A 76 -7.65 -1.52 -9.11
C LEU A 76 -7.41 -1.69 -7.61
N LEU A 77 -6.69 -0.75 -6.99
CA LEU A 77 -6.40 -0.84 -5.57
C LEU A 77 -7.68 -0.77 -4.74
N LYS A 78 -8.62 0.10 -5.10
CA LYS A 78 -9.92 0.18 -4.44
C LYS A 78 -10.67 -1.14 -4.54
N SER A 79 -10.70 -1.73 -5.72
CA SER A 79 -11.34 -3.03 -5.95
C SER A 79 -10.76 -4.13 -5.04
N LEU A 80 -9.44 -4.14 -4.90
CA LEU A 80 -8.76 -5.10 -4.02
C LEU A 80 -9.09 -4.86 -2.54
N THR A 81 -9.13 -3.60 -2.09
CA THR A 81 -9.50 -3.31 -0.70
C THR A 81 -10.93 -3.74 -0.40
N GLU A 82 -11.85 -3.54 -1.32
CA GLU A 82 -13.23 -3.99 -1.17
C GLU A 82 -13.31 -5.50 -1.14
N ARG A 83 -12.59 -6.17 -2.04
CA ARG A 83 -12.57 -7.63 -2.11
C ARG A 83 -12.09 -8.28 -0.81
N PHE A 84 -11.09 -7.68 -0.15
CA PHE A 84 -10.53 -8.22 1.07
C PHE A 84 -11.06 -7.52 2.33
N ALA A 85 -12.08 -6.68 2.19
CA ALA A 85 -12.73 -5.97 3.28
C ALA A 85 -11.76 -5.18 4.15
N LEU A 86 -10.79 -4.50 3.51
CA LEU A 86 -9.83 -3.66 4.19
C LEU A 86 -10.36 -2.22 4.26
N PRO A 87 -10.28 -1.56 5.44
CA PRO A 87 -10.92 -0.25 5.60
C PRO A 87 -10.14 0.91 5.01
N GLN A 88 -8.83 0.76 4.77
CA GLN A 88 -7.99 1.89 4.43
C GLN A 88 -7.27 1.72 3.10
N LEU A 89 -6.95 2.85 2.47
CA LEU A 89 -6.45 2.94 1.12
C LEU A 89 -5.42 4.06 1.05
N SER A 90 -4.14 3.70 0.96
CA SER A 90 -3.06 4.68 0.86
C SER A 90 -2.62 4.80 -0.60
N MET A 91 -3.02 5.88 -1.24
CA MET A 91 -2.66 6.17 -2.62
C MET A 91 -2.80 7.67 -2.88
N GLY A 92 -2.05 8.17 -3.85
CA GLY A 92 -2.02 9.60 -4.16
C GLY A 92 -0.78 10.28 -3.62
N MET A 93 -0.16 11.04 -4.50
CA MET A 93 1.03 11.84 -4.21
C MET A 93 0.79 13.27 -4.67
N SER A 94 1.79 14.15 -4.58
CA SER A 94 1.63 15.57 -4.92
C SER A 94 1.01 15.82 -6.29
N GLY A 95 1.28 14.94 -7.29
CA GLY A 95 0.80 15.11 -8.65
C GLY A 95 -0.62 14.58 -8.91
N ASP A 96 -1.14 13.70 -8.06
CA ASP A 96 -2.41 13.00 -8.34
C ASP A 96 -3.29 12.75 -7.11
N PHE A 97 -3.02 13.43 -6.00
CA PHE A 97 -3.76 13.17 -4.75
C PHE A 97 -5.24 13.51 -4.85
N GLU A 98 -5.61 14.52 -5.63
CA GLU A 98 -7.02 14.89 -5.78
C GLU A 98 -7.81 13.78 -6.47
N GLU A 99 -7.22 13.20 -7.52
CA GLU A 99 -7.81 12.06 -8.22
C GLU A 99 -7.90 10.84 -7.29
N ALA A 100 -6.85 10.58 -6.50
CA ALA A 100 -6.86 9.49 -5.54
C ALA A 100 -7.98 9.64 -4.51
N ILE A 101 -8.21 10.86 -4.02
CA ILE A 101 -9.31 11.12 -3.08
C ILE A 101 -10.65 10.81 -3.74
N SER A 102 -10.83 11.15 -5.01
CA SER A 102 -12.07 10.85 -5.71
C SER A 102 -12.32 9.34 -5.86
N PHE A 103 -11.28 8.53 -5.82
CA PHE A 103 -11.37 7.07 -5.82
C PHE A 103 -11.45 6.45 -4.42
N GLY A 104 -11.47 7.28 -3.38
CA GLY A 104 -11.68 6.80 -2.01
C GLY A 104 -10.41 6.66 -1.16
N ALA A 105 -9.31 7.30 -1.55
CA ALA A 105 -8.09 7.27 -0.74
C ALA A 105 -8.37 7.78 0.68
N THR A 106 -7.91 7.04 1.68
CA THR A 106 -7.98 7.45 3.08
C THR A 106 -6.68 8.10 3.53
N HIS A 107 -5.58 7.79 2.85
CA HIS A 107 -4.25 8.35 3.13
C HIS A 107 -3.61 8.78 1.82
N ILE A 108 -3.05 9.98 1.80
CA ILE A 108 -2.28 10.52 0.68
C ILE A 108 -0.90 10.92 1.17
N ARG A 109 0.06 11.01 0.25
CA ARG A 109 1.44 11.37 0.58
C ARG A 109 1.84 12.59 -0.22
N VAL A 110 1.88 13.74 0.45
CA VAL A 110 2.11 15.04 -0.19
C VAL A 110 3.43 15.59 0.32
N GLY A 111 4.44 15.60 -0.53
CA GLY A 111 5.76 16.12 -0.21
C GLY A 111 6.09 17.35 -1.03
N SER A 112 6.32 17.19 -2.33
CA SER A 112 6.75 18.30 -3.19
C SER A 112 5.70 19.40 -3.31
N ALA A 113 4.41 19.10 -3.18
CA ALA A 113 3.36 20.12 -3.18
C ALA A 113 3.44 21.06 -1.95
N LEU A 114 3.97 20.55 -0.82
CA LEU A 114 4.12 21.32 0.41
C LEU A 114 5.52 21.92 0.55
N PHE A 115 6.55 21.17 0.17
CA PHE A 115 7.94 21.50 0.46
C PHE A 115 8.77 21.88 -0.78
N GLY A 116 8.17 21.84 -1.96
CA GLY A 116 8.88 22.08 -3.20
C GLY A 116 9.58 20.84 -3.75
N SER A 117 10.06 20.96 -4.99
CA SER A 117 10.74 19.84 -5.67
C SER A 117 12.11 19.58 -5.05
N ARG A 118 12.53 18.32 -5.11
CA ARG A 118 13.90 17.94 -4.79
C ARG A 118 14.82 18.40 -5.91
N LEU A 119 15.96 18.93 -5.52
CA LEU A 119 17.01 19.36 -6.46
C LEU A 119 18.04 18.25 -6.63
#